data_445f6371ff22e1f685d68fed1c91fabc
#
_entry.id   445f6371ff22e1f685d68fed1c91fabc
#
_cell.length_a   1.000
_cell.length_b   1.000
_cell.length_c   1.000
_cell.angle_alpha   90.00
_cell.angle_beta   90.00
_cell.angle_gamma   90.00
#
_symmetry.space_group_name_H-M   'P 1'
#
loop_
_entity.id
_entity.type
_entity.pdbx_description
1 polymer ?
#
loop_
_entity_poly.entity_id
_entity_poly.type
_entity_poly.pdbx_seq_one_letter_code
_entity_poly.pdbx_strand_id
1 'polypeptide(L)'
;MPVHVETHANISDAARALSSARDGRFFGGGTLLMRALNEADQSIGTIVRCTDPVLRQVRSEGDRIAIGAGVTMAEIMANRDLAFLAPVARIIGGPAVRSAATVGGNLFAEPPYGDFTTALLALDASVRFAGESGQSTPLQDFLRDRANRRGRVVESVMVPRITDPKALRFVKVTRVKPKGAALMSIAAWLPGSGGRGCRIAYGNMAPTPVRAAAAERALEGASLSEQGIARALQAATEGLTPPTDMFASEWYRREVAPVHLKRLLLGQGQ
;
A
#
# COMPACT_ATOMS: atom_id res chain seq x y z
N MET A 1 -30.78 -7.13 -1.98
CA MET A 1 -30.67 -8.61 -1.94
C MET A 1 -29.86 -9.01 -0.70
N PRO A 2 -30.10 -10.16 -0.06
CA PRO A 2 -29.24 -10.63 1.01
C PRO A 2 -27.85 -10.96 0.44
N VAL A 3 -26.79 -10.54 1.14
CA VAL A 3 -25.40 -10.87 0.78
C VAL A 3 -25.11 -12.32 1.18
N HIS A 4 -24.62 -13.11 0.24
CA HIS A 4 -24.20 -14.48 0.50
C HIS A 4 -22.77 -14.51 1.09
N VAL A 5 -22.52 -15.34 2.10
CA VAL A 5 -21.20 -15.47 2.74
C VAL A 5 -20.73 -16.92 2.67
N GLU A 6 -19.58 -17.13 2.05
CA GLU A 6 -18.92 -18.44 1.97
C GLU A 6 -17.61 -18.42 2.76
N THR A 7 -17.32 -19.51 3.46
CA THR A 7 -16.07 -19.67 4.21
C THR A 7 -15.36 -20.96 3.79
N HIS A 8 -14.10 -20.83 3.39
CA HIS A 8 -13.25 -21.92 2.92
C HIS A 8 -12.05 -22.11 3.85
N ALA A 9 -11.70 -23.37 4.11
CA ALA A 9 -10.57 -23.73 4.96
C ALA A 9 -9.22 -23.62 4.24
N ASN A 10 -9.22 -23.72 2.90
CA ASN A 10 -8.00 -23.58 2.10
C ASN A 10 -8.13 -22.50 1.03
N ILE A 11 -6.99 -21.96 0.65
CA ILE A 11 -6.89 -20.81 -0.28
C ILE A 11 -7.32 -21.15 -1.70
N SER A 12 -7.11 -22.40 -2.16
CA SER A 12 -7.44 -22.82 -3.53
C SER A 12 -8.96 -22.88 -3.74
N ASP A 13 -9.71 -23.39 -2.74
CA ASP A 13 -11.17 -23.40 -2.80
C ASP A 13 -11.73 -21.97 -2.71
N ALA A 14 -11.17 -21.11 -1.84
CA ALA A 14 -11.54 -19.71 -1.78
C ALA A 14 -11.29 -18.98 -3.11
N ALA A 15 -10.17 -19.26 -3.77
CA ALA A 15 -9.85 -18.66 -5.07
C ALA A 15 -10.84 -19.09 -6.16
N ARG A 16 -11.22 -20.36 -6.17
CA ARG A 16 -12.21 -20.92 -7.09
C ARG A 16 -13.59 -20.31 -6.85
N ALA A 17 -14.03 -20.25 -5.58
CA ALA A 17 -15.29 -19.65 -5.21
C ALA A 17 -15.35 -18.16 -5.61
N LEU A 18 -14.29 -17.39 -5.32
CA LEU A 18 -14.23 -15.97 -5.68
C LEU A 18 -14.27 -15.75 -7.20
N SER A 19 -13.56 -16.59 -7.98
CA SER A 19 -13.51 -16.45 -9.45
C SER A 19 -14.84 -16.76 -10.13
N SER A 20 -15.67 -17.62 -9.52
CA SER A 20 -17.01 -17.97 -10.03
C SER A 20 -18.12 -17.12 -9.46
N ALA A 21 -17.87 -16.37 -8.37
CA ALA A 21 -18.88 -15.55 -7.72
C ALA A 21 -19.19 -14.29 -8.54
N ARG A 22 -20.46 -14.13 -8.92
CA ARG A 22 -20.95 -12.85 -9.44
C ARG A 22 -20.90 -11.80 -8.32
N ASP A 23 -20.33 -10.64 -8.60
CA ASP A 23 -20.20 -9.55 -7.62
C ASP A 23 -19.48 -9.98 -6.32
N GLY A 24 -18.51 -10.91 -6.47
CA GLY A 24 -17.73 -11.46 -5.38
C GLY A 24 -16.73 -10.47 -4.79
N ARG A 25 -16.57 -10.51 -3.46
CA ARG A 25 -15.53 -9.78 -2.74
C ARG A 25 -14.81 -10.70 -1.78
N PHE A 26 -13.48 -10.66 -1.80
CA PHE A 26 -12.69 -11.39 -0.81
C PHE A 26 -12.70 -10.66 0.53
N PHE A 27 -13.00 -11.38 1.60
CA PHE A 27 -12.98 -10.83 2.96
C PHE A 27 -11.57 -10.92 3.54
N GLY A 28 -10.83 -9.81 3.51
CA GLY A 28 -9.55 -9.69 4.22
C GLY A 28 -9.79 -9.42 5.72
N GLY A 29 -9.89 -8.14 6.10
CA GLY A 29 -10.22 -7.73 7.48
C GLY A 29 -11.55 -7.01 7.62
N GLY A 30 -12.28 -6.83 6.56
CA GLY A 30 -13.62 -6.25 6.55
C GLY A 30 -13.71 -4.74 6.80
N THR A 31 -12.62 -4.04 7.11
CA THR A 31 -12.64 -2.63 7.55
C THR A 31 -13.23 -1.65 6.52
N LEU A 32 -13.07 -1.92 5.23
CA LEU A 32 -13.68 -1.15 4.15
C LEU A 32 -14.92 -1.86 3.59
N LEU A 33 -14.88 -3.18 3.45
CA LEU A 33 -15.97 -3.98 2.90
C LEU A 33 -17.24 -3.87 3.76
N MET A 34 -17.11 -4.02 5.09
CA MET A 34 -18.27 -3.89 5.99
C MET A 34 -18.81 -2.46 6.04
N ARG A 35 -17.94 -1.47 5.87
CA ARG A 35 -18.38 -0.08 5.72
C ARG A 35 -19.22 0.10 4.47
N ALA A 36 -18.78 -0.39 3.31
CA ALA A 36 -19.54 -0.32 2.06
C ALA A 36 -20.90 -1.00 2.20
N LEU A 37 -20.98 -2.17 2.85
CA LEU A 37 -22.25 -2.84 3.13
C LEU A 37 -23.18 -2.02 4.04
N ASN A 38 -22.63 -1.40 5.09
CA ASN A 38 -23.40 -0.52 5.98
C ASN A 38 -23.89 0.76 5.28
N GLU A 39 -23.17 1.20 4.25
CA GLU A 39 -23.55 2.30 3.34
C GLU A 39 -24.48 1.81 2.19
N ALA A 40 -24.99 0.57 2.29
CA ALA A 40 -25.92 -0.06 1.34
C ALA A 40 -25.36 -0.23 -0.09
N ASP A 41 -24.07 -0.51 -0.24
CA ASP A 41 -23.46 -0.85 -1.53
C ASP A 41 -24.04 -2.15 -2.07
N GLN A 42 -24.87 -2.05 -3.12
CA GLN A 42 -25.52 -3.19 -3.75
C GLN A 42 -24.64 -3.93 -4.76
N SER A 43 -23.43 -3.47 -5.02
CA SER A 43 -22.46 -4.14 -5.91
C SER A 43 -21.78 -5.35 -5.27
N ILE A 44 -22.13 -5.68 -4.01
CA ILE A 44 -21.57 -6.77 -3.23
C ILE A 44 -22.62 -7.87 -3.08
N GLY A 45 -22.55 -8.89 -3.92
CA GLY A 45 -23.48 -10.04 -3.88
C GLY A 45 -22.97 -11.20 -3.02
N THR A 46 -21.67 -11.48 -3.11
CA THR A 46 -21.03 -12.61 -2.40
C THR A 46 -19.77 -12.16 -1.69
N ILE A 47 -19.61 -12.61 -0.45
CA ILE A 47 -18.39 -12.46 0.35
C ILE A 47 -17.72 -13.81 0.48
N VAL A 48 -16.50 -13.92 -0.01
CA VAL A 48 -15.67 -15.12 0.14
C VAL A 48 -14.64 -14.89 1.24
N ARG A 49 -14.70 -15.70 2.28
CA ARG A 49 -13.78 -15.72 3.42
C ARG A 49 -12.88 -16.95 3.34
N CYS A 50 -11.61 -16.81 3.69
CA CYS A 50 -10.67 -17.92 3.80
C CYS A 50 -10.01 -17.93 5.18
N THR A 51 -9.90 -19.13 5.78
CA THR A 51 -9.26 -19.34 7.08
C THR A 51 -7.91 -20.05 6.97
N ASP A 52 -7.40 -20.26 5.75
CA ASP A 52 -6.11 -20.90 5.51
C ASP A 52 -4.99 -20.16 6.26
N PRO A 53 -4.22 -20.86 7.12
CA PRO A 53 -3.10 -20.25 7.85
C PRO A 53 -2.02 -19.62 6.97
N VAL A 54 -1.87 -20.05 5.71
CA VAL A 54 -0.91 -19.49 4.76
C VAL A 54 -1.07 -17.97 4.59
N LEU A 55 -2.30 -17.48 4.67
CA LEU A 55 -2.61 -16.06 4.56
C LEU A 55 -2.06 -15.21 5.72
N ARG A 56 -1.67 -15.81 6.83
CA ARG A 56 -1.15 -15.10 8.02
C ARG A 56 0.34 -15.35 8.27
N GLN A 57 1.00 -16.06 7.39
CA GLN A 57 2.42 -16.36 7.54
C GLN A 57 3.29 -15.18 7.07
N VAL A 58 4.41 -14.98 7.77
CA VAL A 58 5.51 -14.13 7.34
C VAL A 58 6.72 -15.04 7.18
N ARG A 59 7.25 -15.14 5.97
CA ARG A 59 8.35 -16.06 5.64
C ARG A 59 9.49 -15.32 4.98
N SER A 60 10.72 -15.65 5.37
CA SER A 60 11.92 -15.20 4.68
C SER A 60 12.19 -16.08 3.47
N GLU A 61 12.35 -15.47 2.31
CA GLU A 61 12.62 -16.14 1.03
C GLU A 61 13.83 -15.46 0.35
N GLY A 62 15.03 -15.90 0.73
CA GLY A 62 16.29 -15.30 0.27
C GLY A 62 16.45 -13.84 0.73
N ASP A 63 16.56 -12.93 -0.22
CA ASP A 63 16.67 -11.49 -0.03
C ASP A 63 15.31 -10.79 0.13
N ARG A 64 14.21 -11.56 0.10
CA ARG A 64 12.83 -11.04 0.23
C ARG A 64 12.11 -11.65 1.42
N ILE A 65 11.03 -10.99 1.81
CA ILE A 65 10.09 -11.45 2.83
C ILE A 65 8.73 -11.58 2.15
N ALA A 66 8.12 -12.77 2.26
CA ALA A 66 6.74 -13.03 1.88
C ALA A 66 5.84 -12.71 3.07
N ILE A 67 4.95 -11.74 2.90
CA ILE A 67 3.96 -11.33 3.90
C ILE A 67 2.59 -11.83 3.44
N GLY A 68 1.98 -12.75 4.17
CA GLY A 68 0.65 -13.28 3.87
C GLY A 68 -0.40 -12.15 3.79
N ALA A 69 -1.32 -12.26 2.84
CA ALA A 69 -2.32 -11.22 2.58
C ALA A 69 -3.27 -10.97 3.76
N GLY A 70 -3.45 -11.97 4.64
CA GLY A 70 -4.24 -11.89 5.87
C GLY A 70 -3.51 -11.31 7.07
N VAL A 71 -2.19 -11.04 6.97
CA VAL A 71 -1.42 -10.40 8.05
C VAL A 71 -1.98 -9.00 8.30
N THR A 72 -2.30 -8.71 9.57
CA THR A 72 -2.91 -7.44 9.98
C THR A 72 -1.87 -6.35 10.22
N MET A 73 -2.30 -5.10 10.22
CA MET A 73 -1.42 -3.97 10.57
C MET A 73 -0.89 -4.07 12.00
N ALA A 74 -1.65 -4.65 12.93
CA ALA A 74 -1.19 -4.90 14.30
C ALA A 74 -0.06 -5.95 14.33
N GLU A 75 -0.18 -7.01 13.53
CA GLU A 75 0.86 -8.04 13.40
C GLU A 75 2.12 -7.50 12.71
N ILE A 76 1.98 -6.65 11.68
CA ILE A 76 3.12 -5.93 11.09
C ILE A 76 3.90 -5.14 12.15
N MET A 77 3.19 -4.41 13.01
CA MET A 77 3.82 -3.60 14.08
C MET A 77 4.54 -4.44 15.14
N ALA A 78 4.10 -5.66 15.36
CA ALA A 78 4.67 -6.58 16.35
C ALA A 78 5.82 -7.43 15.79
N ASN A 79 5.96 -7.52 14.46
CA ASN A 79 6.94 -8.39 13.81
C ASN A 79 8.29 -7.67 13.65
N ARG A 80 9.37 -8.27 14.20
CA ARG A 80 10.72 -7.68 14.16
C ARG A 80 11.30 -7.62 12.75
N ASP A 81 11.03 -8.62 11.91
CA ASP A 81 11.53 -8.65 10.53
C ASP A 81 10.85 -7.59 9.64
N LEU A 82 9.70 -7.05 10.09
CA LEU A 82 8.93 -6.02 9.40
C LEU A 82 9.00 -4.65 10.10
N ALA A 83 9.98 -4.44 10.97
CA ALA A 83 10.14 -3.21 11.76
C ALA A 83 10.14 -1.94 10.88
N PHE A 84 10.66 -2.02 9.65
CA PHE A 84 10.65 -0.91 8.67
C PHE A 84 9.24 -0.52 8.19
N LEU A 85 8.26 -1.43 8.26
CA LEU A 85 6.85 -1.16 7.91
C LEU A 85 6.01 -0.72 9.13
N ALA A 86 6.51 -0.91 10.35
CA ALA A 86 5.77 -0.59 11.56
C ALA A 86 5.33 0.89 11.67
N PRO A 87 6.14 1.90 11.28
CA PRO A 87 5.70 3.30 11.26
C PRO A 87 4.51 3.54 10.32
N VAL A 88 4.51 2.89 9.15
CA VAL A 88 3.41 2.98 8.17
C VAL A 88 2.14 2.32 8.71
N ALA A 89 2.25 1.11 9.26
CA ALA A 89 1.11 0.40 9.83
C ALA A 89 0.47 1.17 11.00
N ARG A 90 1.27 1.87 11.81
CA ARG A 90 0.84 2.64 12.98
C ARG A 90 -0.11 3.78 12.65
N ILE A 91 0.02 4.40 11.50
CA ILE A 91 -0.82 5.54 11.09
C ILE A 91 -2.12 5.12 10.40
N ILE A 92 -2.34 3.82 10.18
CA ILE A 92 -3.58 3.30 9.60
C ILE A 92 -4.62 3.17 10.71
N GLY A 93 -5.63 4.00 10.64
CA GLY A 93 -6.77 3.97 11.56
C GLY A 93 -6.41 3.95 13.06
N GLY A 94 -7.37 3.55 13.88
CA GLY A 94 -7.19 3.29 15.30
C GLY A 94 -6.77 1.84 15.61
N PRO A 95 -6.51 1.48 16.88
CA PRO A 95 -6.14 0.12 17.26
C PRO A 95 -7.11 -0.94 16.76
N ALA A 96 -8.43 -0.73 16.90
CA ALA A 96 -9.44 -1.66 16.40
C ALA A 96 -9.36 -1.89 14.88
N VAL A 97 -9.12 -0.81 14.11
CA VAL A 97 -8.93 -0.93 12.65
C VAL A 97 -7.65 -1.71 12.34
N ARG A 98 -6.54 -1.43 13.02
CA ARG A 98 -5.26 -2.13 12.79
C ARG A 98 -5.30 -3.61 13.14
N SER A 99 -6.11 -4.01 14.12
CA SER A 99 -6.30 -5.44 14.47
C SER A 99 -7.07 -6.21 13.39
N ALA A 100 -7.76 -5.52 12.49
CA ALA A 100 -8.56 -6.13 11.42
C ALA A 100 -8.00 -5.83 10.01
N ALA A 101 -7.53 -4.62 9.74
CA ALA A 101 -7.01 -4.22 8.43
C ALA A 101 -5.79 -5.06 8.04
N THR A 102 -5.86 -5.72 6.88
CA THR A 102 -4.86 -6.66 6.39
C THR A 102 -4.00 -6.10 5.27
N VAL A 103 -2.85 -6.71 5.02
CA VAL A 103 -1.96 -6.39 3.90
C VAL A 103 -2.72 -6.51 2.57
N GLY A 104 -3.38 -7.65 2.31
CA GLY A 104 -4.15 -7.86 1.08
C GLY A 104 -5.31 -6.87 0.93
N GLY A 105 -6.02 -6.57 2.05
CA GLY A 105 -7.11 -5.58 2.03
C GLY A 105 -6.63 -4.18 1.64
N ASN A 106 -5.42 -3.78 2.05
CA ASN A 106 -4.84 -2.49 1.67
C ASN A 106 -4.55 -2.37 0.16
N LEU A 107 -4.21 -3.46 -0.53
CA LEU A 107 -3.95 -3.45 -1.97
C LEU A 107 -5.16 -3.00 -2.80
N PHE A 108 -6.36 -3.31 -2.30
CA PHE A 108 -7.62 -2.96 -2.95
C PHE A 108 -8.26 -1.68 -2.39
N ALA A 109 -7.63 -1.06 -1.38
CA ALA A 109 -8.13 0.19 -0.83
C ALA A 109 -8.08 1.32 -1.86
N GLU A 110 -9.18 2.06 -1.96
CA GLU A 110 -9.31 3.22 -2.83
C GLU A 110 -9.02 4.52 -2.08
N PRO A 111 -8.64 5.60 -2.77
CA PRO A 111 -8.48 6.90 -2.15
C PRO A 111 -9.71 7.28 -1.29
N PRO A 112 -9.52 7.91 -0.13
CA PRO A 112 -8.25 8.43 0.42
C PRO A 112 -7.44 7.43 1.26
N TYR A 113 -7.73 6.14 1.13
CA TYR A 113 -7.09 5.04 1.85
C TYR A 113 -5.96 4.41 1.00
N GLY A 114 -5.28 3.38 1.53
CA GLY A 114 -4.22 2.67 0.80
C GLY A 114 -2.81 3.17 1.11
N ASP A 115 -2.62 3.86 2.24
CA ASP A 115 -1.29 4.34 2.67
C ASP A 115 -0.25 3.22 2.73
N PHE A 116 -0.64 2.01 3.17
CA PHE A 116 0.26 0.86 3.22
C PHE A 116 0.71 0.41 1.83
N THR A 117 -0.19 0.44 0.85
CA THR A 117 0.13 0.13 -0.55
C THR A 117 1.12 1.13 -1.15
N THR A 118 1.05 2.40 -0.74
CA THR A 118 2.05 3.41 -1.15
C THR A 118 3.45 3.04 -0.67
N ALA A 119 3.60 2.58 0.57
CA ALA A 119 4.88 2.12 1.08
C ALA A 119 5.37 0.85 0.37
N LEU A 120 4.48 -0.11 0.12
CA LEU A 120 4.80 -1.32 -0.65
C LEU A 120 5.27 -1.00 -2.07
N LEU A 121 4.68 0.01 -2.72
CA LEU A 121 5.07 0.44 -4.06
C LEU A 121 6.48 1.07 -4.07
N ALA A 122 6.82 1.87 -3.06
CA ALA A 122 8.17 2.39 -2.91
C ALA A 122 9.21 1.28 -2.67
N LEU A 123 8.80 0.17 -2.04
CA LEU A 123 9.64 -1.00 -1.80
C LEU A 123 9.79 -1.93 -3.01
N ASP A 124 9.25 -1.55 -4.15
CA ASP A 124 9.24 -2.41 -5.35
C ASP A 124 8.69 -3.81 -5.06
N ALA A 125 7.59 -3.83 -4.30
CA ALA A 125 6.92 -5.07 -3.91
C ALA A 125 6.31 -5.79 -5.11
N SER A 126 6.07 -7.09 -4.95
CA SER A 126 5.31 -7.89 -5.90
C SER A 126 4.21 -8.68 -5.18
N VAL A 127 3.18 -9.07 -5.92
CA VAL A 127 1.99 -9.75 -5.42
C VAL A 127 1.97 -11.19 -5.95
N ARG A 128 1.77 -12.17 -5.07
CA ARG A 128 1.46 -13.56 -5.43
C ARG A 128 -0.02 -13.82 -5.28
N PHE A 129 -0.57 -14.52 -6.26
CA PHE A 129 -1.95 -14.96 -6.22
C PHE A 129 -2.05 -16.45 -5.89
N ALA A 130 -3.14 -16.83 -5.26
CA ALA A 130 -3.46 -18.23 -5.03
C ALA A 130 -3.47 -19.03 -6.33
N GLY A 131 -2.82 -20.20 -6.33
CA GLY A 131 -2.72 -21.09 -7.50
C GLY A 131 -1.61 -20.74 -8.50
N GLU A 132 -0.86 -19.67 -8.31
CA GLU A 132 0.28 -19.28 -9.16
C GLU A 132 1.61 -19.56 -8.45
N SER A 133 1.96 -20.84 -8.33
CA SER A 133 3.20 -21.26 -7.68
C SER A 133 4.43 -20.64 -8.32
N GLY A 134 5.24 -19.95 -7.52
CA GLY A 134 6.51 -19.35 -7.94
C GLY A 134 6.42 -18.09 -8.79
N GLN A 135 5.24 -17.67 -9.23
CA GLN A 135 5.04 -16.45 -10.00
C GLN A 135 4.67 -15.27 -9.09
N SER A 136 5.14 -14.08 -9.42
CA SER A 136 4.73 -12.85 -8.76
C SER A 136 4.55 -11.73 -9.78
N THR A 137 3.52 -10.92 -9.57
CA THR A 137 3.22 -9.74 -10.39
C THR A 137 3.80 -8.51 -9.70
N PRO A 138 4.63 -7.67 -10.36
CA PRO A 138 5.07 -6.40 -9.79
C PRO A 138 3.88 -5.59 -9.30
N LEU A 139 3.99 -4.96 -8.12
CA LEU A 139 2.88 -4.20 -7.53
C LEU A 139 2.42 -3.06 -8.44
N GLN A 140 3.33 -2.46 -9.18
CA GLN A 140 2.99 -1.41 -10.14
C GLN A 140 2.05 -1.93 -11.24
N ASP A 141 2.28 -3.14 -11.75
CA ASP A 141 1.44 -3.76 -12.78
C ASP A 141 0.10 -4.24 -12.21
N PHE A 142 0.13 -4.76 -10.97
CA PHE A 142 -1.10 -5.04 -10.22
C PHE A 142 -1.98 -3.81 -10.10
N LEU A 143 -1.42 -2.65 -9.74
CA LEU A 143 -2.18 -1.41 -9.53
C LEU A 143 -2.77 -0.84 -10.81
N ARG A 144 -2.10 -1.00 -11.97
CA ARG A 144 -2.66 -0.61 -13.28
C ARG A 144 -3.92 -1.38 -13.63
N ASP A 145 -3.99 -2.65 -13.22
CA ASP A 145 -5.08 -3.57 -13.57
C ASP A 145 -5.90 -4.00 -12.34
N ARG A 146 -5.83 -3.22 -11.24
CA ARG A 146 -6.41 -3.55 -9.94
C ARG A 146 -7.90 -3.91 -10.00
N ALA A 147 -8.66 -3.21 -10.84
CA ALA A 147 -10.10 -3.45 -10.96
C ALA A 147 -10.40 -4.87 -11.47
N ASN A 148 -9.63 -5.35 -12.46
CA ASN A 148 -9.79 -6.69 -13.04
C ASN A 148 -9.23 -7.80 -12.11
N ARG A 149 -8.42 -7.43 -11.10
CA ARG A 149 -7.84 -8.37 -10.14
C ARG A 149 -8.76 -8.67 -8.95
N ARG A 150 -9.92 -8.03 -8.83
CA ARG A 150 -10.85 -8.22 -7.69
C ARG A 150 -11.39 -9.65 -7.56
N GLY A 151 -11.49 -10.38 -8.67
CA GLY A 151 -11.87 -11.80 -8.70
C GLY A 151 -10.74 -12.79 -8.35
N ARG A 152 -9.58 -12.31 -7.90
CA ARG A 152 -8.41 -13.13 -7.57
C ARG A 152 -8.04 -13.00 -6.11
N VAL A 153 -7.73 -14.14 -5.47
CA VAL A 153 -7.24 -14.14 -4.08
C VAL A 153 -5.74 -13.86 -4.07
N VAL A 154 -5.36 -12.77 -3.40
CA VAL A 154 -3.94 -12.52 -3.09
C VAL A 154 -3.52 -13.44 -1.97
N GLU A 155 -2.44 -14.22 -2.18
CA GLU A 155 -1.84 -15.10 -1.19
C GLU A 155 -0.86 -14.32 -0.31
N SER A 156 0.07 -13.60 -0.94
CA SER A 156 1.12 -12.86 -0.23
C SER A 156 1.66 -11.68 -1.03
N VAL A 157 2.33 -10.78 -0.32
CA VAL A 157 3.11 -9.67 -0.88
C VAL A 157 4.57 -9.89 -0.58
N MET A 158 5.41 -9.80 -1.61
CA MET A 158 6.86 -9.93 -1.51
C MET A 158 7.50 -8.55 -1.38
N VAL A 159 8.27 -8.34 -0.32
CA VAL A 159 9.04 -7.10 -0.12
C VAL A 159 10.52 -7.42 0.02
N PRO A 160 11.45 -6.51 -0.28
CA PRO A 160 12.87 -6.72 0.00
C PRO A 160 13.09 -6.84 1.52
N ARG A 161 14.09 -7.63 1.90
CA ARG A 161 14.56 -7.67 3.29
C ARG A 161 15.34 -6.39 3.58
N ILE A 162 14.87 -5.61 4.53
CA ILE A 162 15.50 -4.34 4.92
C ILE A 162 16.07 -4.49 6.33
N THR A 163 17.37 -4.29 6.46
CA THR A 163 18.07 -4.37 7.73
C THR A 163 18.11 -3.03 8.49
N ASP A 164 18.10 -1.91 7.75
CA ASP A 164 17.98 -0.58 8.35
C ASP A 164 16.52 -0.07 8.25
N PRO A 165 15.77 -0.05 9.36
CA PRO A 165 14.40 0.45 9.35
C PRO A 165 14.25 1.90 8.88
N LYS A 166 15.32 2.71 8.92
CA LYS A 166 15.33 4.11 8.48
C LYS A 166 15.47 4.25 6.96
N ALA A 167 15.78 3.16 6.25
CA ALA A 167 15.84 3.15 4.80
C ALA A 167 14.47 3.36 4.14
N LEU A 168 13.37 3.01 4.82
CA LEU A 168 12.01 3.36 4.40
C LEU A 168 11.52 4.54 5.23
N ARG A 169 11.28 5.67 4.58
CA ARG A 169 10.68 6.85 5.18
C ARG A 169 9.27 7.04 4.67
N PHE A 170 8.38 7.48 5.56
CA PHE A 170 6.97 7.65 5.21
C PHE A 170 6.38 8.89 5.88
N VAL A 171 5.55 9.63 5.13
CA VAL A 171 4.75 10.73 5.67
C VAL A 171 3.31 10.64 5.15
N LYS A 172 2.37 10.83 6.04
CA LYS A 172 0.95 11.00 5.73
C LYS A 172 0.56 12.46 5.98
N VAL A 173 0.17 13.15 4.93
CA VAL A 173 -0.30 14.53 4.99
C VAL A 173 -1.82 14.52 5.18
N THR A 174 -2.30 15.11 6.28
CA THR A 174 -3.73 15.15 6.62
C THR A 174 -4.13 16.54 7.10
N ARG A 175 -5.40 16.91 6.89
CA ARG A 175 -5.96 18.16 7.47
C ARG A 175 -6.23 18.03 8.97
N VAL A 176 -6.59 16.83 9.40
CA VAL A 176 -6.93 16.53 10.79
C VAL A 176 -5.94 15.49 11.33
N LYS A 177 -5.19 15.84 12.35
CA LYS A 177 -4.28 14.92 13.04
C LYS A 177 -4.97 14.32 14.27
N PRO A 178 -4.60 13.11 14.67
CA PRO A 178 -3.62 12.20 14.06
C PRO A 178 -4.22 11.23 13.04
N LYS A 179 -5.53 11.16 12.84
CA LYS A 179 -6.22 10.07 12.12
C LYS A 179 -7.04 10.51 10.92
N GLY A 180 -6.81 11.70 10.40
CA GLY A 180 -7.52 12.20 9.21
C GLY A 180 -7.26 11.35 7.96
N ALA A 181 -8.18 11.45 6.99
CA ALA A 181 -7.96 10.94 5.65
C ALA A 181 -6.73 11.61 5.02
N ALA A 182 -5.97 10.85 4.24
CA ALA A 182 -4.79 11.39 3.59
C ALA A 182 -5.19 12.36 2.47
N LEU A 183 -4.65 13.57 2.50
CA LEU A 183 -4.59 14.43 1.31
C LEU A 183 -3.62 13.82 0.29
N MET A 184 -2.51 13.34 0.83
CA MET A 184 -1.40 12.71 0.12
C MET A 184 -0.62 11.88 1.12
N SER A 185 -0.05 10.77 0.67
CA SER A 185 1.01 10.07 1.39
C SER A 185 2.25 9.96 0.51
N ILE A 186 3.43 9.97 1.12
CA ILE A 186 4.71 9.83 0.44
C ILE A 186 5.50 8.74 1.13
N ALA A 187 5.98 7.78 0.36
CA ALA A 187 6.95 6.79 0.78
C ALA A 187 8.24 6.98 0.00
N ALA A 188 9.39 6.95 0.67
CA ALA A 188 10.70 6.96 0.04
C ALA A 188 11.53 5.79 0.58
N TRP A 189 11.94 4.88 -0.30
CA TRP A 189 12.90 3.85 0.01
C TRP A 189 14.29 4.30 -0.47
N LEU A 190 15.23 4.31 0.46
CA LEU A 190 16.61 4.81 0.30
C LEU A 190 17.58 3.66 0.63
N PRO A 191 17.81 2.72 -0.31
CA PRO A 191 18.57 1.49 -0.02
C PRO A 191 20.07 1.70 0.17
N GLY A 192 20.60 2.83 -0.24
CA GLY A 192 22.04 3.13 -0.18
C GLY A 192 22.34 4.53 0.37
N SER A 193 23.60 4.88 0.38
CA SER A 193 24.04 6.24 0.68
C SER A 193 23.66 7.17 -0.49
N GLY A 194 23.08 8.31 -0.18
CA GLY A 194 22.57 9.23 -1.20
C GLY A 194 21.29 8.73 -1.88
N GLY A 195 21.02 9.23 -3.08
CA GLY A 195 19.81 8.93 -3.83
C GLY A 195 19.90 7.71 -4.76
N ARG A 196 21.00 6.96 -4.74
CA ARG A 196 21.20 5.83 -5.64
C ARG A 196 20.17 4.72 -5.41
N GLY A 197 19.47 4.31 -6.48
CA GLY A 197 18.46 3.28 -6.44
C GLY A 197 17.22 3.64 -5.60
N CYS A 198 17.05 4.92 -5.26
CA CYS A 198 15.89 5.36 -4.49
C CYS A 198 14.58 5.10 -5.22
N ARG A 199 13.51 4.93 -4.44
CA ARG A 199 12.15 4.79 -4.93
C ARG A 199 11.25 5.73 -4.16
N ILE A 200 10.44 6.49 -4.87
CA ILE A 200 9.49 7.44 -4.28
C ILE A 200 8.09 7.12 -4.80
N ALA A 201 7.17 6.84 -3.90
CA ALA A 201 5.78 6.58 -4.25
C ALA A 201 4.85 7.57 -3.54
N TYR A 202 3.80 7.95 -4.25
CA TYR A 202 2.74 8.81 -3.75
C TYR A 202 1.41 8.05 -3.67
N GLY A 203 0.69 8.23 -2.58
CA GLY A 203 -0.74 7.92 -2.46
C GLY A 203 -1.56 9.19 -2.64
N ASN A 204 -2.74 9.06 -3.22
CA ASN A 204 -3.70 10.14 -3.50
C ASN A 204 -3.17 11.25 -4.46
N MET A 205 -2.19 10.91 -5.28
CA MET A 205 -1.66 11.76 -6.35
C MET A 205 -2.00 11.22 -7.76
N ALA A 206 -2.79 10.15 -7.80
CA ALA A 206 -3.38 9.50 -8.97
C ALA A 206 -4.54 8.59 -8.48
N PRO A 207 -5.33 7.95 -9.36
CA PRO A 207 -6.38 7.00 -8.98
C PRO A 207 -5.89 5.81 -8.16
N THR A 208 -4.63 5.43 -8.33
CA THR A 208 -3.92 4.43 -7.53
C THR A 208 -2.59 4.99 -7.05
N PRO A 209 -1.93 4.40 -6.03
CA PRO A 209 -0.56 4.77 -5.68
C PRO A 209 0.35 4.74 -6.90
N VAL A 210 1.21 5.73 -7.04
CA VAL A 210 2.03 5.97 -8.25
C VAL A 210 3.47 6.31 -7.88
N ARG A 211 4.43 5.88 -8.71
CA ARG A 211 5.85 6.21 -8.58
C ARG A 211 6.13 7.62 -9.12
N ALA A 212 6.93 8.39 -8.39
CA ALA A 212 7.45 9.69 -8.81
C ALA A 212 8.73 9.51 -9.66
N ALA A 213 8.60 8.85 -10.80
CA ALA A 213 9.75 8.43 -11.62
C ALA A 213 10.67 9.58 -12.04
N ALA A 214 10.15 10.78 -12.27
CA ALA A 214 10.96 11.96 -12.58
C ALA A 214 11.81 12.41 -11.37
N ALA A 215 11.22 12.46 -10.19
CA ALA A 215 11.93 12.78 -8.95
C ALA A 215 13.00 11.72 -8.61
N GLU A 216 12.71 10.43 -8.82
CA GLU A 216 13.67 9.34 -8.61
C GLU A 216 14.89 9.48 -9.54
N ARG A 217 14.66 9.72 -10.85
CA ARG A 217 15.74 9.94 -11.80
C ARG A 217 16.59 11.16 -11.43
N ALA A 218 15.95 12.25 -10.98
CA ALA A 218 16.64 13.46 -10.57
C ALA A 218 17.45 13.29 -9.26
N LEU A 219 17.09 12.30 -8.44
CA LEU A 219 17.78 11.98 -7.19
C LEU A 219 18.91 10.97 -7.37
N GLU A 220 18.98 10.26 -8.51
CA GLU A 220 19.98 9.21 -8.74
C GLU A 220 21.41 9.77 -8.62
N GLY A 221 22.17 9.22 -7.68
CA GLY A 221 23.54 9.64 -7.39
C GLY A 221 23.68 10.98 -6.66
N ALA A 222 22.58 11.67 -6.35
CA ALA A 222 22.62 12.92 -5.60
C ALA A 222 22.80 12.69 -4.09
N SER A 223 23.42 13.64 -3.40
CA SER A 223 23.48 13.63 -1.95
C SER A 223 22.11 13.97 -1.33
N LEU A 224 21.79 13.39 -0.16
CA LEU A 224 20.59 13.76 0.59
C LEU A 224 20.81 15.04 1.42
N SER A 225 21.25 16.11 0.74
CA SER A 225 21.44 17.47 1.27
C SER A 225 20.44 18.41 0.59
N GLU A 226 20.21 19.59 1.15
CA GLU A 226 19.29 20.58 0.56
C GLU A 226 19.62 20.89 -0.91
N GLN A 227 20.91 21.01 -1.22
CA GLN A 227 21.41 21.27 -2.57
C GLN A 227 21.23 20.05 -3.49
N GLY A 228 21.57 18.85 -2.97
CA GLY A 228 21.55 17.62 -3.78
C GLY A 228 20.14 17.19 -4.19
N ILE A 229 19.12 17.42 -3.34
CA ILE A 229 17.74 17.06 -3.63
C ILE A 229 16.97 18.11 -4.44
N ALA A 230 17.54 19.30 -4.70
CA ALA A 230 16.81 20.42 -5.30
C ALA A 230 16.14 20.06 -6.64
N ARG A 231 16.84 19.34 -7.53
CA ARG A 231 16.29 18.87 -8.81
C ARG A 231 15.14 17.87 -8.64
N ALA A 232 15.24 16.97 -7.65
CA ALA A 232 14.18 16.02 -7.36
C ALA A 232 12.92 16.72 -6.82
N LEU A 233 13.08 17.82 -6.07
CA LEU A 233 11.94 18.62 -5.59
C LEU A 233 11.25 19.36 -6.75
N GLN A 234 11.99 19.86 -7.72
CA GLN A 234 11.43 20.48 -8.94
C GLN A 234 10.62 19.46 -9.77
N ALA A 235 11.09 18.21 -9.81
CA ALA A 235 10.44 17.11 -10.53
C ALA A 235 9.42 16.34 -9.68
N ALA A 236 9.10 16.81 -8.44
CA ALA A 236 8.33 16.05 -7.45
C ALA A 236 6.94 15.60 -7.94
N THR A 237 6.31 16.36 -8.81
CA THR A 237 4.97 16.07 -9.36
C THR A 237 4.94 15.94 -10.87
N GLU A 238 6.10 15.89 -11.51
CA GLU A 238 6.20 15.74 -12.97
C GLU A 238 5.63 14.40 -13.41
N GLY A 239 4.76 14.44 -14.44
CA GLY A 239 4.08 13.25 -14.96
C GLY A 239 2.96 12.71 -14.08
N LEU A 240 2.59 13.40 -12.99
CA LEU A 240 1.48 13.02 -12.13
C LEU A 240 0.23 13.84 -12.43
N THR A 241 -0.93 13.25 -12.19
CA THR A 241 -2.25 13.89 -12.38
C THR A 241 -3.06 13.79 -11.07
N PRO A 242 -2.74 14.62 -10.07
CA PRO A 242 -3.46 14.60 -8.79
C PRO A 242 -4.93 14.96 -8.98
N PRO A 243 -5.85 14.27 -8.27
CA PRO A 243 -7.25 14.61 -8.35
C PRO A 243 -7.57 15.90 -7.59
N THR A 244 -8.63 16.59 -8.02
CA THR A 244 -9.37 17.53 -7.19
C THR A 244 -10.54 16.79 -6.56
N ASP A 245 -10.60 16.74 -5.23
CA ASP A 245 -11.66 16.07 -4.47
C ASP A 245 -12.04 16.88 -3.21
N MET A 246 -12.90 16.33 -2.37
CA MET A 246 -13.35 16.96 -1.12
C MET A 246 -12.22 17.24 -0.11
N PHE A 247 -11.07 16.60 -0.26
CA PHE A 247 -9.93 16.75 0.66
C PHE A 247 -8.97 17.85 0.24
N ALA A 248 -8.66 17.94 -1.08
CA ALA A 248 -7.74 18.95 -1.62
C ALA A 248 -7.91 19.11 -3.13
N SER A 249 -7.57 20.30 -3.65
CA SER A 249 -7.45 20.55 -5.08
C SER A 249 -6.16 19.94 -5.64
N GLU A 250 -6.15 19.68 -6.95
CA GLU A 250 -4.93 19.31 -7.69
C GLU A 250 -3.81 20.33 -7.45
N TRP A 251 -4.14 21.62 -7.58
CA TRP A 251 -3.17 22.70 -7.36
C TRP A 251 -2.53 22.60 -5.98
N TYR A 252 -3.32 22.45 -4.92
CA TYR A 252 -2.78 22.35 -3.56
C TYR A 252 -1.85 21.15 -3.40
N ARG A 253 -2.24 19.99 -3.95
CA ARG A 253 -1.39 18.79 -3.88
C ARG A 253 -0.05 18.99 -4.58
N ARG A 254 -0.04 19.68 -5.74
CA ARG A 254 1.20 19.99 -6.46
C ARG A 254 2.11 20.93 -5.67
N GLU A 255 1.55 21.97 -5.06
CA GLU A 255 2.31 22.95 -4.28
C GLU A 255 2.94 22.37 -3.02
N VAL A 256 2.24 21.47 -2.32
CA VAL A 256 2.73 20.94 -1.04
C VAL A 256 3.60 19.69 -1.19
N ALA A 257 3.51 18.97 -2.30
CA ALA A 257 4.27 17.75 -2.53
C ALA A 257 5.78 17.94 -2.39
N PRO A 258 6.43 18.93 -3.06
CA PRO A 258 7.87 19.15 -2.92
C PRO A 258 8.26 19.53 -1.48
N VAL A 259 7.41 20.24 -0.74
CA VAL A 259 7.68 20.62 0.64
C VAL A 259 7.75 19.39 1.55
N HIS A 260 6.77 18.49 1.41
CA HIS A 260 6.74 17.25 2.20
C HIS A 260 7.81 16.26 1.75
N LEU A 261 8.09 16.18 0.45
CA LEU A 261 9.18 15.36 -0.08
C LEU A 261 10.53 15.84 0.45
N LYS A 262 10.79 17.18 0.47
CA LYS A 262 12.01 17.75 1.08
C LYS A 262 12.19 17.27 2.51
N ARG A 263 11.17 17.45 3.34
CA ARG A 263 11.23 17.05 4.76
C ARG A 263 11.49 15.55 4.90
N LEU A 264 10.84 14.74 4.07
CA LEU A 264 11.01 13.29 4.09
C LEU A 264 12.44 12.88 3.70
N LEU A 265 12.98 13.43 2.61
CA LEU A 265 14.33 13.11 2.12
C LEU A 265 15.44 13.60 3.06
N LEU A 266 15.22 14.69 3.78
CA LEU A 266 16.17 15.19 4.79
C LEU A 266 15.99 14.57 6.17
N GLY A 267 14.99 13.67 6.36
CA GLY A 267 14.70 13.06 7.66
C GLY A 267 14.11 14.03 8.68
N GLN A 268 13.51 15.12 8.23
CA GLN A 268 12.88 16.15 9.06
C GLN A 268 11.38 15.83 9.24
N GLY A 269 10.90 15.81 10.49
CA GLY A 269 9.47 15.73 10.79
C GLY A 269 8.86 14.34 10.69
N GLN A 270 9.56 13.31 11.13
CA GLN A 270 9.00 11.97 11.42
C GLN A 270 8.36 11.94 12.81
#